data_cd9c9e6c710d7e802b8b5e8e38515988
#
_entry.id   cd9c9e6c710d7e802b8b5e8e38515988
#
_cell.length_a   1.000
_cell.length_b   1.000
_cell.length_c   1.000
_cell.angle_alpha   90.00
_cell.angle_beta   90.00
_cell.angle_gamma   90.00
#
_symmetry.space_group_name_H-M   'P 1'
#
loop_
_entity.id
_entity.type
_entity.pdbx_description
1 polymer ?
#
loop_
_entity_poly.entity_id
_entity_poly.type
_entity_poly.pdbx_seq_one_letter_code
_entity_poly.pdbx_strand_id
1 'polypeptide(L)'
;MLMDLVETKTQPQSFHSSEAERSVIASILSEEDGGVYDDVASIISEEDFYEVDNLEIYRAVGRLVNKKTTIDEVTLSEELRSSNKLDQVGGVGYIFKIMSAPCTPLAGLSAAKIVRKHSQSRKLARHY
;
A
#
# COMPACT_ATOMS: atom_id res chain seq x y z
N MET A 1 -27.50 -8.29 19.04
CA MET A 1 -27.12 -8.52 18.70
C MET A 1 -26.51 -8.80 17.60
N LEU A 2 -26.50 -9.19 17.04
CA LEU A 2 -25.94 -9.53 15.95
C LEU A 2 -26.12 -8.62 14.95
N MET A 3 -26.93 -7.87 15.00
CA MET A 3 -27.15 -7.01 14.04
C MET A 3 -26.14 -6.12 13.80
N ASP A 4 -25.48 -5.83 14.69
CA ASP A 4 -24.51 -4.90 14.49
C ASP A 4 -23.57 -5.31 13.53
N LEU A 5 -23.25 -6.50 13.45
CA LEU A 5 -22.30 -6.85 12.53
C LEU A 5 -22.87 -6.66 11.23
N VAL A 6 -24.09 -6.60 11.12
CA VAL A 6 -24.62 -6.45 9.85
C VAL A 6 -24.34 -5.14 9.29
N GLU A 7 -24.40 -4.12 10.04
CA GLU A 7 -24.23 -2.88 9.48
C GLU A 7 -22.91 -2.69 8.98
N THR A 8 -21.96 -3.26 9.52
CA THR A 8 -20.65 -2.98 9.03
C THR A 8 -20.48 -3.46 7.66
N LYS A 9 -21.12 -4.52 7.28
CA LYS A 9 -20.88 -4.96 5.97
C LYS A 9 -21.71 -4.30 5.01
N THR A 10 -22.57 -3.51 5.36
CA THR A 10 -23.36 -2.86 4.37
C THR A 10 -22.76 -1.57 3.90
N GLN A 11 -21.54 -1.26 4.27
CA GLN A 11 -20.94 -0.02 3.86
C GLN A 11 -20.57 -0.06 2.40
N PRO A 12 -21.25 0.66 1.54
CA PRO A 12 -20.95 0.60 0.12
C PRO A 12 -19.61 1.24 -0.20
N GLN A 13 -19.18 2.15 0.66
CA GLN A 13 -17.93 2.80 0.41
C GLN A 13 -16.77 1.94 0.81
N SER A 14 -17.00 0.72 1.25
CA SER A 14 -15.88 -0.09 1.67
C SER A 14 -15.30 -0.92 0.55
N PHE A 15 -15.27 -0.39 -0.66
CA PHE A 15 -14.56 -1.06 -1.73
C PHE A 15 -13.09 -0.73 -1.64
N HIS A 16 -12.53 -0.88 -0.46
CA HIS A 16 -11.10 -0.76 -0.23
C HIS A 16 -10.76 -1.39 1.11
N SER A 17 -9.51 -1.65 1.32
CA SER A 17 -9.02 -2.18 2.58
C SER A 17 -7.72 -1.47 2.93
N SER A 18 -7.78 -0.56 3.89
CA SER A 18 -6.58 0.13 4.35
C SER A 18 -5.56 -0.86 4.89
N GLU A 19 -6.06 -1.90 5.56
CA GLU A 19 -5.19 -2.90 6.14
C GLU A 19 -4.46 -3.68 5.06
N ALA A 20 -5.15 -4.08 3.99
CA ALA A 20 -4.51 -4.80 2.90
C ALA A 20 -3.48 -3.91 2.21
N GLU A 21 -3.79 -2.65 2.02
CA GLU A 21 -2.83 -1.73 1.39
C GLU A 21 -1.59 -1.57 2.24
N ARG A 22 -1.74 -1.44 3.57
CA ARG A 22 -0.60 -1.34 4.45
C ARG A 22 0.23 -2.63 4.45
N SER A 23 -0.44 -3.77 4.35
CA SER A 23 0.27 -5.06 4.30
C SER A 23 1.11 -5.18 3.03
N VAL A 24 0.60 -4.68 1.91
CA VAL A 24 1.38 -4.66 0.68
C VAL A 24 2.64 -3.82 0.88
N ILE A 25 2.49 -2.62 1.44
CA ILE A 25 3.65 -1.75 1.65
C ILE A 25 4.63 -2.41 2.65
N ALA A 26 4.12 -2.98 3.74
CA ALA A 26 4.99 -3.61 4.73
C ALA A 26 5.79 -4.76 4.14
N SER A 27 5.18 -5.56 3.25
CA SER A 27 5.89 -6.67 2.64
C SER A 27 6.97 -6.16 1.68
N ILE A 28 6.69 -5.09 0.97
CA ILE A 28 7.68 -4.49 0.07
C ILE A 28 8.88 -4.00 0.89
N LEU A 29 8.62 -3.37 2.02
CA LEU A 29 9.67 -2.81 2.84
C LEU A 29 10.45 -3.88 3.60
N SER A 30 9.99 -5.13 3.57
CA SER A 30 10.71 -6.22 4.24
C SER A 30 11.92 -6.70 3.43
N GLU A 31 12.01 -6.32 2.15
CA GLU A 31 13.11 -6.73 1.29
C GLU A 31 13.74 -5.49 0.67
N GLU A 32 14.97 -5.21 1.03
CA GLU A 32 15.62 -3.97 0.62
C GLU A 32 15.98 -3.90 -0.85
N ASP A 33 16.00 -5.03 -1.52
CA ASP A 33 16.47 -5.08 -2.91
C ASP A 33 15.36 -4.86 -3.95
N GLY A 34 14.14 -4.67 -3.51
CA GLY A 34 13.05 -4.43 -4.45
C GLY A 34 12.44 -5.68 -5.03
N GLY A 35 12.83 -6.86 -4.56
CA GLY A 35 12.27 -8.11 -5.09
C GLY A 35 10.79 -8.23 -4.85
N VAL A 36 10.33 -7.88 -3.66
CA VAL A 36 8.90 -7.96 -3.36
C VAL A 36 8.14 -6.90 -4.17
N TYR A 37 8.74 -5.72 -4.34
CA TYR A 37 8.11 -4.68 -5.15
C TYR A 37 7.85 -5.21 -6.56
N ASP A 38 8.82 -5.88 -7.17
CA ASP A 38 8.64 -6.40 -8.52
C ASP A 38 7.50 -7.41 -8.58
N ASP A 39 7.41 -8.29 -7.57
CA ASP A 39 6.34 -9.28 -7.53
C ASP A 39 4.98 -8.61 -7.35
N VAL A 40 4.90 -7.62 -6.48
CA VAL A 40 3.65 -6.90 -6.26
C VAL A 40 3.25 -6.14 -7.52
N ALA A 41 4.22 -5.54 -8.20
CA ALA A 41 3.93 -4.75 -9.41
C ALA A 41 3.39 -5.60 -10.54
N SER A 42 3.56 -6.91 -10.47
CA SER A 42 2.97 -7.79 -11.46
C SER A 42 1.50 -8.06 -11.17
N ILE A 43 1.02 -7.67 -9.99
CA ILE A 43 -0.37 -7.90 -9.59
C ILE A 43 -1.17 -6.61 -9.60
N ILE A 44 -0.61 -5.51 -9.08
CA ILE A 44 -1.33 -4.24 -8.97
C ILE A 44 -0.53 -3.12 -9.60
N SER A 45 -1.20 -2.00 -9.82
CA SER A 45 -0.55 -0.78 -10.30
C SER A 45 -0.89 0.35 -9.34
N GLU A 46 -0.32 1.53 -9.59
CA GLU A 46 -0.55 2.68 -8.72
C GLU A 46 -2.02 3.00 -8.55
N GLU A 47 -2.79 2.89 -9.62
CA GLU A 47 -4.20 3.28 -9.57
C GLU A 47 -5.04 2.37 -8.68
N ASP A 48 -4.51 1.24 -8.26
CA ASP A 48 -5.28 0.32 -7.43
C ASP A 48 -5.30 0.74 -5.96
N PHE A 49 -4.42 1.64 -5.55
CA PHE A 49 -4.42 2.12 -4.17
C PHE A 49 -5.54 3.13 -3.97
N TYR A 50 -6.28 2.97 -2.89
CA TYR A 50 -7.34 3.89 -2.54
C TYR A 50 -6.81 5.01 -1.63
N GLU A 51 -5.92 4.65 -0.69
CA GLU A 51 -5.40 5.62 0.28
C GLU A 51 -4.25 6.38 -0.34
N VAL A 52 -4.37 7.71 -0.35
CA VAL A 52 -3.36 8.55 -0.98
C VAL A 52 -2.00 8.37 -0.33
N ASP A 53 -1.96 8.19 0.99
CA ASP A 53 -0.69 8.02 1.68
C ASP A 53 0.02 6.77 1.19
N ASN A 54 -0.69 5.66 1.07
CA ASN A 54 -0.10 4.42 0.61
C ASN A 54 0.31 4.51 -0.85
N LEU A 55 -0.47 5.22 -1.66
CA LEU A 55 -0.12 5.43 -3.05
C LEU A 55 1.20 6.18 -3.18
N GLU A 56 1.37 7.25 -2.40
CA GLU A 56 2.60 8.03 -2.50
C GLU A 56 3.81 7.23 -2.03
N ILE A 57 3.64 6.38 -1.02
CA ILE A 57 4.74 5.54 -0.58
C ILE A 57 5.06 4.51 -1.67
N TYR A 58 4.06 3.92 -2.29
CA TYR A 58 4.26 2.96 -3.37
C TYR A 58 5.01 3.62 -4.54
N ARG A 59 4.64 4.84 -4.89
CA ARG A 59 5.34 5.58 -5.94
C ARG A 59 6.79 5.85 -5.58
N ALA A 60 7.03 6.23 -4.32
CA ALA A 60 8.40 6.52 -3.89
C ALA A 60 9.26 5.25 -3.94
N VAL A 61 8.70 4.11 -3.54
CA VAL A 61 9.42 2.85 -3.64
C VAL A 61 9.75 2.54 -5.09
N GLY A 62 8.82 2.78 -5.99
CA GLY A 62 9.06 2.54 -7.41
C GLY A 62 10.22 3.39 -7.94
N ARG A 63 10.31 4.64 -7.48
CA ARG A 63 11.43 5.49 -7.88
C ARG A 63 12.75 4.97 -7.34
N LEU A 64 12.76 4.48 -6.10
CA LEU A 64 13.97 3.90 -5.52
C LEU A 64 14.40 2.65 -6.28
N VAL A 65 13.47 1.80 -6.66
CA VAL A 65 13.77 0.61 -7.43
C VAL A 65 14.39 1.00 -8.78
N ASN A 66 13.82 2.01 -9.43
CA ASN A 66 14.35 2.46 -10.71
C ASN A 66 15.75 3.03 -10.57
N LYS A 67 16.06 3.65 -9.45
CA LYS A 67 17.40 4.19 -9.20
C LYS A 67 18.36 3.13 -8.68
N LYS A 68 17.89 1.90 -8.51
CA LYS A 68 18.67 0.81 -7.96
C LYS A 68 19.20 1.17 -6.58
N THR A 69 18.38 1.84 -5.79
CA THR A 69 18.73 2.27 -4.45
C THR A 69 18.07 1.33 -3.44
N THR A 70 18.78 1.03 -2.36
CA THR A 70 18.25 0.21 -1.28
C THR A 70 16.96 0.82 -0.74
N ILE A 71 16.00 -0.02 -0.40
CA ILE A 71 14.73 0.43 0.16
C ILE A 71 14.76 0.23 1.67
N ASP A 72 14.82 1.32 2.41
CA ASP A 72 14.74 1.28 3.87
C ASP A 72 14.10 2.59 4.33
N GLU A 73 13.96 2.77 5.66
CA GLU A 73 13.26 3.95 6.15
C GLU A 73 14.02 5.24 5.82
N VAL A 74 15.33 5.19 5.72
CA VAL A 74 16.11 6.39 5.43
C VAL A 74 15.94 6.81 3.98
N THR A 75 16.12 5.86 3.04
CA THR A 75 16.01 6.18 1.63
C THR A 75 14.59 6.55 1.26
N LEU A 76 13.61 5.85 1.86
CA LEU A 76 12.21 6.13 1.57
C LEU A 76 11.82 7.52 2.10
N SER A 77 12.25 7.85 3.32
CA SER A 77 11.96 9.17 3.89
C SER A 77 12.57 10.27 3.05
N GLU A 78 13.81 10.04 2.58
CA GLU A 78 14.48 11.05 1.77
C GLU A 78 13.81 11.22 0.42
N GLU A 79 13.36 10.11 -0.17
CA GLU A 79 12.66 10.17 -1.46
C GLU A 79 11.34 10.94 -1.32
N LEU A 80 10.61 10.68 -0.24
CA LEU A 80 9.35 11.38 0.01
C LEU A 80 9.58 12.85 0.33
N ARG A 81 10.67 13.16 1.04
CA ARG A 81 11.00 14.54 1.35
C ARG A 81 11.32 15.31 0.08
N SER A 82 12.09 14.68 -0.82
CA SER A 82 12.47 15.32 -2.09
C SER A 82 11.26 15.63 -2.96
N SER A 83 10.23 14.84 -2.87
CA SER A 83 9.02 15.06 -3.66
C SER A 83 7.97 15.86 -2.89
N ASN A 84 8.31 16.37 -1.70
CA ASN A 84 7.41 17.15 -0.86
C ASN A 84 6.16 16.36 -0.45
N LYS A 85 6.33 15.07 -0.22
CA LYS A 85 5.22 14.20 0.17
C LYS A 85 5.37 13.63 1.56
N LEU A 86 6.51 13.84 2.22
CA LEU A 86 6.75 13.18 3.50
C LEU A 86 5.70 13.56 4.55
N ASP A 87 5.42 14.85 4.68
CA ASP A 87 4.42 15.27 5.66
C ASP A 87 3.03 14.78 5.29
N GLN A 88 2.73 14.75 4.01
CA GLN A 88 1.44 14.31 3.54
C GLN A 88 1.15 12.86 3.89
N VAL A 89 2.17 12.00 3.83
CA VAL A 89 1.95 10.59 4.13
C VAL A 89 1.97 10.30 5.63
N GLY A 90 2.17 11.31 6.46
CA GLY A 90 2.20 11.10 7.91
C GLY A 90 3.59 11.15 8.51
N GLY A 91 4.58 11.57 7.72
CA GLY A 91 5.94 11.72 8.21
C GLY A 91 6.63 10.39 8.44
N VAL A 92 7.81 10.48 9.03
CA VAL A 92 8.61 9.30 9.32
C VAL A 92 7.86 8.35 10.26
N GLY A 93 7.00 8.91 11.12
CA GLY A 93 6.24 8.09 12.07
C GLY A 93 5.34 7.07 11.40
N TYR A 94 4.72 7.44 10.29
CA TYR A 94 3.85 6.50 9.57
C TYR A 94 4.68 5.38 8.94
N ILE A 95 5.86 5.72 8.42
CA ILE A 95 6.75 4.73 7.83
C ILE A 95 7.17 3.72 8.90
N PHE A 96 7.57 4.21 10.08
CA PHE A 96 7.95 3.32 11.16
C PHE A 96 6.77 2.47 11.63
N LYS A 97 5.58 3.04 11.63
CA LYS A 97 4.39 2.30 12.04
C LYS A 97 4.16 1.12 11.10
N ILE A 98 4.29 1.33 9.79
CA ILE A 98 4.12 0.25 8.83
C ILE A 98 5.21 -0.80 9.05
N MET A 99 6.45 -0.37 9.23
CA MET A 99 7.56 -1.31 9.36
C MET A 99 7.52 -2.08 10.67
N SER A 100 6.82 -1.56 11.68
CA SER A 100 6.75 -2.24 12.97
C SER A 100 5.77 -3.42 12.94
N ALA A 101 5.00 -3.56 11.89
CA ALA A 101 4.10 -4.69 11.72
C ALA A 101 4.51 -5.44 10.47
N PRO A 102 5.61 -6.19 10.53
CA PRO A 102 6.17 -6.81 9.34
C PRO A 102 5.20 -7.79 8.68
N CYS A 103 5.32 -7.88 7.38
CA CYS A 103 4.46 -8.73 6.57
C CYS A 103 5.35 -9.53 5.65
N THR A 104 5.15 -10.85 5.61
CA THR A 104 5.97 -11.70 4.75
C THR A 104 5.66 -11.42 3.29
N PRO A 105 6.59 -11.72 2.38
CA PRO A 105 6.33 -11.54 0.95
C PRO A 105 5.08 -12.27 0.49
N LEU A 106 4.86 -13.50 0.95
CA LEU A 106 3.68 -14.25 0.53
C LEU A 106 2.40 -13.59 1.00
N ALA A 107 2.37 -13.13 2.26
CA ALA A 107 1.19 -12.43 2.76
C ALA A 107 0.97 -11.12 2.00
N GLY A 108 2.06 -10.47 1.60
CA GLY A 108 1.96 -9.25 0.81
C GLY A 108 1.36 -9.48 -0.56
N LEU A 109 1.72 -10.60 -1.20
CA LEU A 109 1.13 -10.94 -2.50
C LEU A 109 -0.35 -11.25 -2.36
N SER A 110 -0.73 -11.92 -1.28
CA SER A 110 -2.15 -12.17 -1.02
C SER A 110 -2.90 -10.86 -0.81
N ALA A 111 -2.29 -9.94 -0.04
CA ALA A 111 -2.90 -8.63 0.19
C ALA A 111 -3.01 -7.84 -1.11
N ALA A 112 -2.02 -7.95 -2.00
CA ALA A 112 -2.08 -7.26 -3.28
C ALA A 112 -3.27 -7.72 -4.11
N LYS A 113 -3.59 -9.01 -4.06
CA LYS A 113 -4.75 -9.50 -4.77
C LYS A 113 -6.04 -8.94 -4.19
N ILE A 114 -6.08 -8.74 -2.88
CA ILE A 114 -7.23 -8.12 -2.24
C ILE A 114 -7.36 -6.65 -2.68
N VAL A 115 -6.23 -5.94 -2.71
CA VAL A 115 -6.21 -4.55 -3.16
C VAL A 115 -6.74 -4.45 -4.59
N ARG A 116 -6.27 -5.35 -5.47
CA ARG A 116 -6.72 -5.34 -6.85
C ARG A 116 -8.21 -5.63 -6.95
N LYS A 117 -8.70 -6.59 -6.16
CA LYS A 117 -10.11 -6.93 -6.19
C LYS A 117 -10.98 -5.73 -5.80
N HIS A 118 -10.60 -5.03 -4.74
CA HIS A 118 -11.35 -3.85 -4.34
C HIS A 118 -11.27 -2.74 -5.39
N SER A 119 -10.11 -2.59 -6.03
CA SER A 119 -9.96 -1.60 -7.08
C SER A 119 -10.89 -1.88 -8.24
N GLN A 120 -10.98 -3.16 -8.64
CA GLN A 120 -11.88 -3.56 -9.71
C GLN A 120 -13.33 -3.31 -9.33
N SER A 121 -13.69 -3.55 -8.07
CA SER A 121 -15.04 -3.28 -7.60
C SER A 121 -15.37 -1.78 -7.66
N ARG A 122 -14.40 -0.94 -7.30
CA ARG A 122 -14.62 0.51 -7.38
C ARG A 122 -14.83 0.98 -8.81
N LYS A 123 -14.03 0.43 -9.74
CA LYS A 123 -14.16 0.82 -11.13
C LYS A 123 -15.50 0.37 -11.70
N LEU A 124 -15.93 -0.81 -11.34
CA LEU A 124 -17.21 -1.31 -11.80
C LEU A 124 -18.35 -0.47 -11.24
N ALA A 125 -18.28 -0.13 -9.96
CA ALA A 125 -19.33 0.68 -9.33
C ALA A 125 -19.45 2.04 -9.97
N ARG A 126 -18.36 2.61 -10.47
CA ARG A 126 -18.43 3.93 -11.09
C ARG A 126 -19.14 3.94 -12.41
N HIS A 127 -19.36 2.80 -13.00
CA HIS A 127 -20.06 2.73 -14.27
C HIS A 127 -21.56 2.62 -14.10
N TYR A 128 -22.03 2.55 -12.90
CA TYR A 128 -23.45 2.52 -12.61
C TYR A 128 -23.84 3.77 -11.85
#